data_69a95b311d99a44485128a9b118acb13
#
_entry.id   69a95b311d99a44485128a9b118acb13
#
_cell.length_a   1.000
_cell.length_b   1.000
_cell.length_c   1.000
_cell.angle_alpha   90.00
_cell.angle_beta   90.00
_cell.angle_gamma   90.00
#
_symmetry.space_group_name_H-M   'P 1'
#
loop_
_entity.id
_entity.type
_entity.pdbx_description
1 polymer ?
#
loop_
_entity_poly.entity_id
_entity_poly.type
_entity_poly.pdbx_seq_one_letter_code
_entity_poly.pdbx_strand_id
1 'polypeptide(L)'
;MNKLKKSLDAAMQNVDVTPALREQILRPPKRRSPVRIILVAACLAAFFSMATFVFAATQGFTRLPLQREQQQNYEYSIVVPKYDFQPEVLERFRRLSEKATREANMAELERREFRTFDEVQAYLQTNLSVGCLRQNESKSVTLCSYRYYLDDSFGAMLFLRCKVPSPTKLTYCSLTVDLRSSTAQFALLHSTEGNLDASGTDRTEFFQYTTPSGLTVDLAFNAQTQNCEAYFVKDNAMYCLYFGFPPVQEGLQSYDAWHGEVLSDIYRVLNSF
;
A
#
# COMPACT_ATOMS: atom_id res chain seq x y z
N MET A 1 14.72 -15.24 -30.90
CA MET A 1 14.83 -14.09 -31.82
C MET A 1 14.01 -14.23 -33.12
N ASN A 2 13.65 -15.44 -33.62
CA ASN A 2 12.97 -15.62 -34.93
C ASN A 2 11.44 -15.40 -34.93
N LYS A 3 10.73 -15.45 -33.78
CA LYS A 3 9.26 -15.27 -33.78
C LYS A 3 8.85 -13.78 -33.85
N LEU A 4 9.59 -12.89 -33.19
CA LEU A 4 9.31 -11.45 -33.23
C LEU A 4 9.54 -10.84 -34.62
N LYS A 5 10.59 -11.32 -35.34
CA LYS A 5 10.89 -10.87 -36.69
C LYS A 5 9.79 -11.31 -37.67
N LYS A 6 9.29 -12.55 -37.57
CA LYS A 6 8.18 -13.03 -38.40
C LYS A 6 6.85 -12.29 -38.20
N SER A 7 6.53 -11.91 -36.94
CA SER A 7 5.31 -11.13 -36.67
C SER A 7 5.45 -9.67 -37.14
N LEU A 8 6.65 -9.08 -37.06
CA LEU A 8 6.91 -7.73 -37.58
C LEU A 8 6.84 -7.72 -39.10
N ASP A 9 7.45 -8.71 -39.79
CA ASP A 9 7.42 -8.82 -41.23
C ASP A 9 5.98 -9.05 -41.77
N ALA A 10 5.15 -9.82 -41.03
CA ALA A 10 3.72 -10.01 -41.38
C ALA A 10 2.88 -8.73 -41.17
N ALA A 11 3.18 -7.95 -40.15
CA ALA A 11 2.49 -6.66 -39.90
C ALA A 11 2.88 -5.57 -40.92
N MET A 12 4.09 -5.64 -41.48
CA MET A 12 4.60 -4.68 -42.45
C MET A 12 4.20 -4.99 -43.91
N GLN A 13 3.71 -6.18 -44.20
CA GLN A 13 3.33 -6.61 -45.58
C GLN A 13 2.11 -5.81 -46.12
N ASN A 14 1.31 -5.18 -45.28
CA ASN A 14 0.11 -4.44 -45.71
C ASN A 14 0.25 -2.90 -45.56
N VAL A 15 1.46 -2.40 -45.34
CA VAL A 15 1.70 -0.96 -45.28
C VAL A 15 2.13 -0.47 -46.65
N ASP A 16 1.21 0.20 -47.36
CA ASP A 16 1.49 0.82 -48.65
C ASP A 16 2.33 2.09 -48.41
N VAL A 17 3.66 1.94 -48.57
CA VAL A 17 4.62 3.02 -48.31
C VAL A 17 4.69 3.88 -49.57
N THR A 18 4.15 5.10 -49.52
CA THR A 18 4.23 6.03 -50.61
C THR A 18 5.69 6.32 -51.02
N PRO A 19 5.98 6.54 -52.32
CA PRO A 19 7.34 6.79 -52.80
C PRO A 19 8.08 7.90 -52.04
N ALA A 20 7.37 8.93 -51.60
CA ALA A 20 7.92 10.04 -50.81
C ALA A 20 8.41 9.61 -49.42
N LEU A 21 7.67 8.69 -48.76
CA LEU A 21 8.05 8.15 -47.45
C LEU A 21 9.26 7.20 -47.54
N ARG A 22 9.34 6.44 -48.67
CA ARG A 22 10.48 5.56 -48.95
C ARG A 22 11.77 6.33 -49.15
N GLU A 23 11.70 7.50 -49.83
CA GLU A 23 12.84 8.38 -50.04
C GLU A 23 13.30 9.06 -48.73
N GLN A 24 12.37 9.39 -47.82
CA GLN A 24 12.70 9.91 -46.49
C GLN A 24 13.39 8.86 -45.59
N ILE A 25 12.97 7.62 -45.65
CA ILE A 25 13.54 6.52 -44.84
C ILE A 25 14.94 6.14 -45.35
N LEU A 26 15.17 6.20 -46.65
CA LEU A 26 16.45 5.83 -47.28
C LEU A 26 17.50 6.95 -47.26
N ARG A 27 17.15 8.20 -46.89
CA ARG A 27 18.16 9.25 -46.70
C ARG A 27 19.02 8.92 -45.48
N PRO A 28 20.36 8.83 -45.62
CA PRO A 28 21.22 8.57 -44.48
C PRO A 28 21.00 9.66 -43.43
N PRO A 29 20.78 9.29 -42.16
CA PRO A 29 20.52 10.26 -41.11
C PRO A 29 21.71 11.21 -41.02
N LYS A 30 21.46 12.53 -41.20
CA LYS A 30 22.46 13.55 -40.90
C LYS A 30 22.97 13.24 -39.48
N ARG A 31 24.30 12.96 -39.36
CA ARG A 31 24.96 12.70 -38.07
C ARG A 31 24.61 13.83 -37.11
N ARG A 32 23.57 13.58 -36.28
CA ARG A 32 23.25 14.45 -35.15
C ARG A 32 24.34 14.24 -34.12
N SER A 33 24.90 15.32 -33.59
CA SER A 33 25.98 15.22 -32.60
C SER A 33 25.47 14.36 -31.43
N PRO A 34 26.27 13.43 -30.92
CA PRO A 34 25.88 12.53 -29.82
C PRO A 34 25.41 13.30 -28.56
N VAL A 35 25.89 14.51 -28.37
CA VAL A 35 25.50 15.41 -27.27
C VAL A 35 24.01 15.77 -27.30
N ARG A 36 23.42 15.99 -28.52
CA ARG A 36 21.96 16.26 -28.61
C ARG A 36 21.09 15.07 -28.27
N ILE A 37 21.53 13.87 -28.62
CA ILE A 37 20.80 12.64 -28.30
C ILE A 37 20.85 12.38 -26.81
N ILE A 38 22.00 12.57 -26.16
CA ILE A 38 22.19 12.43 -24.71
C ILE A 38 21.35 13.47 -23.97
N LEU A 39 21.29 14.72 -24.45
CA LEU A 39 20.51 15.79 -23.82
C LEU A 39 18.99 15.49 -23.88
N VAL A 40 18.49 15.02 -25.02
CA VAL A 40 17.08 14.63 -25.18
C VAL A 40 16.74 13.42 -24.31
N ALA A 41 17.61 12.42 -24.25
CA ALA A 41 17.42 11.26 -23.38
C ALA A 41 17.44 11.64 -21.90
N ALA A 42 18.32 12.54 -21.48
CA ALA A 42 18.38 13.05 -20.12
C ALA A 42 17.14 13.89 -19.75
N CYS A 43 16.64 14.74 -20.69
CA CYS A 43 15.41 15.50 -20.49
C CYS A 43 14.18 14.58 -20.39
N LEU A 44 14.10 13.55 -21.23
CA LEU A 44 13.01 12.57 -21.17
C LEU A 44 13.06 11.76 -19.86
N ALA A 45 14.23 11.31 -19.43
CA ALA A 45 14.40 10.62 -18.15
C ALA A 45 14.03 11.51 -16.96
N ALA A 46 14.43 12.79 -16.97
CA ALA A 46 14.04 13.77 -15.95
C ALA A 46 12.52 14.07 -15.98
N PHE A 47 11.92 14.12 -17.15
CA PHE A 47 10.47 14.35 -17.31
C PHE A 47 9.66 13.13 -16.81
N PHE A 48 10.09 11.92 -17.14
CA PHE A 48 9.46 10.69 -16.63
C PHE A 48 9.64 10.54 -15.12
N SER A 49 10.81 10.88 -14.56
CA SER A 49 11.01 10.84 -13.11
C SER A 49 10.20 11.93 -12.38
N MET A 50 10.07 13.14 -12.94
CA MET A 50 9.18 14.16 -12.37
C MET A 50 7.70 13.80 -12.52
N ALA A 51 7.27 13.24 -13.64
CA ALA A 51 5.89 12.83 -13.84
C ALA A 51 5.48 11.69 -12.87
N THR A 52 6.37 10.72 -12.62
CA THR A 52 6.15 9.68 -11.60
C THR A 52 6.13 10.26 -10.18
N PHE A 53 6.99 11.25 -9.90
CA PHE A 53 7.02 11.90 -8.57
C PHE A 53 5.77 12.76 -8.32
N VAL A 54 5.32 13.51 -9.32
CA VAL A 54 4.08 14.33 -9.22
C VAL A 54 2.86 13.43 -9.14
N PHE A 55 2.81 12.32 -9.88
CA PHE A 55 1.71 11.36 -9.82
C PHE A 55 1.65 10.66 -8.46
N ALA A 56 2.81 10.30 -7.88
CA ALA A 56 2.90 9.73 -6.53
C ALA A 56 2.50 10.75 -5.44
N ALA A 57 2.90 12.03 -5.60
CA ALA A 57 2.59 13.09 -4.66
C ALA A 57 1.12 13.53 -4.69
N THR A 58 0.44 13.41 -5.85
CA THR A 58 -0.95 13.86 -6.01
C THR A 58 -2.00 12.79 -5.70
N GLN A 59 -1.63 11.50 -5.75
CA GLN A 59 -2.60 10.41 -5.56
C GLN A 59 -2.37 9.54 -4.31
N GLY A 60 -1.26 9.72 -3.58
CA GLY A 60 -0.95 8.93 -2.37
C GLY A 60 -0.80 7.42 -2.58
N PHE A 61 -1.10 6.94 -3.79
CA PHE A 61 -1.06 5.53 -4.16
C PHE A 61 -0.57 5.34 -5.58
N THR A 62 0.51 4.61 -5.76
CA THR A 62 0.83 4.06 -7.07
C THR A 62 0.68 2.55 -6.99
N ARG A 63 -0.41 2.02 -7.53
CA ARG A 63 -0.50 0.60 -7.86
C ARG A 63 0.45 0.33 -9.01
N LEU A 64 1.56 -0.33 -8.77
CA LEU A 64 2.32 -1.00 -9.82
C LEU A 64 1.77 -2.43 -9.92
N PRO A 65 1.05 -2.79 -11.00
CA PRO A 65 0.73 -4.18 -11.23
C PRO A 65 2.05 -4.90 -11.54
N LEU A 66 2.55 -5.65 -10.57
CA LEU A 66 3.66 -6.56 -10.81
C LEU A 66 3.19 -7.65 -11.76
N GLN A 67 4.02 -7.97 -12.76
CA GLN A 67 3.71 -8.98 -13.76
C GLN A 67 3.41 -10.30 -13.06
N ARG A 68 2.28 -10.87 -13.43
CA ARG A 68 1.76 -12.15 -13.02
C ARG A 68 2.74 -13.25 -13.43
N GLU A 69 3.67 -13.63 -12.58
CA GLU A 69 4.26 -14.96 -12.61
C GLU A 69 3.30 -15.92 -11.93
N GLN A 70 3.11 -17.07 -12.54
CA GLN A 70 2.07 -18.08 -12.38
C GLN A 70 1.96 -18.75 -11.00
N GLN A 71 2.20 -18.06 -9.91
CA GLN A 71 1.90 -18.54 -8.56
C GLN A 71 1.04 -17.51 -7.84
N GLN A 72 -0.16 -17.86 -7.58
CA GLN A 72 -1.26 -17.42 -6.69
C GLN A 72 -0.99 -16.35 -5.60
N ASN A 73 0.04 -15.54 -5.68
CA ASN A 73 0.31 -14.46 -4.75
C ASN A 73 -0.09 -13.14 -5.39
N TYR A 74 -1.07 -12.46 -4.79
CA TYR A 74 -1.39 -11.09 -5.16
C TYR A 74 -0.43 -10.18 -4.42
N GLU A 75 0.47 -9.52 -5.13
CA GLU A 75 1.35 -8.52 -4.57
C GLU A 75 0.78 -7.13 -4.88
N TYR A 76 0.44 -6.38 -3.83
CA TYR A 76 0.08 -4.97 -3.93
C TYR A 76 1.21 -4.14 -3.35
N SER A 77 1.52 -3.03 -4.00
CA SER A 77 2.52 -2.10 -3.51
C SER A 77 1.86 -0.77 -3.17
N ILE A 78 2.01 -0.35 -1.91
CA ILE A 78 1.56 0.95 -1.43
C ILE A 78 2.79 1.82 -1.20
N VAL A 79 2.83 3.00 -1.83
CA VAL A 79 3.85 4.00 -1.58
C VAL A 79 3.36 4.93 -0.48
N VAL A 80 4.11 4.96 0.62
CA VAL A 80 3.83 5.83 1.76
C VAL A 80 4.83 6.97 1.74
N PRO A 81 4.37 8.23 1.64
CA PRO A 81 5.25 9.38 1.71
C PRO A 81 5.97 9.46 3.06
N LYS A 82 7.10 10.16 3.06
CA LYS A 82 7.84 10.45 4.28
C LYS A 82 6.93 11.11 5.32
N TYR A 83 6.95 10.57 6.54
CA TYR A 83 6.35 11.21 7.71
C TYR A 83 7.34 12.18 8.35
N ASP A 84 6.90 13.39 8.63
CA ASP A 84 7.73 14.43 9.25
C ASP A 84 7.65 14.35 10.78
N PHE A 85 8.47 13.49 11.37
CA PHE A 85 8.63 13.43 12.82
C PHE A 85 9.21 14.73 13.36
N GLN A 86 8.77 15.14 14.53
CA GLN A 86 9.37 16.27 15.24
C GLN A 86 10.85 15.98 15.54
N PRO A 87 11.73 17.01 15.55
CA PRO A 87 13.17 16.83 15.76
C PRO A 87 13.51 16.10 17.06
N GLU A 88 12.76 16.32 18.12
CA GLU A 88 12.96 15.70 19.43
C GLU A 88 12.67 14.19 19.39
N VAL A 89 11.68 13.77 18.59
CA VAL A 89 11.36 12.35 18.38
C VAL A 89 12.47 11.66 17.60
N LEU A 90 12.95 12.29 16.51
CA LEU A 90 14.07 11.77 15.73
C LEU A 90 15.35 11.67 16.57
N GLU A 91 15.64 12.66 17.38
CA GLU A 91 16.80 12.65 18.26
C GLU A 91 16.71 11.53 19.31
N ARG A 92 15.52 11.27 19.84
CA ARG A 92 15.28 10.12 20.70
C ARG A 92 15.53 8.80 19.97
N PHE A 93 15.05 8.64 18.75
CA PHE A 93 15.29 7.45 17.94
C PHE A 93 16.78 7.25 17.65
N ARG A 94 17.53 8.32 17.36
CA ARG A 94 18.98 8.25 17.18
C ARG A 94 19.67 7.72 18.42
N ARG A 95 19.38 8.28 19.60
CA ARG A 95 19.97 7.83 20.88
C ARG A 95 19.62 6.37 21.21
N LEU A 96 18.41 5.93 20.91
CA LEU A 96 18.03 4.54 21.07
C LEU A 96 18.81 3.63 20.10
N SER A 97 19.01 4.09 18.87
CA SER A 97 19.71 3.31 17.84
C SER A 97 21.20 3.06 18.17
N GLU A 98 21.84 3.90 18.97
CA GLU A 98 23.23 3.69 19.43
C GLU A 98 23.37 2.44 20.31
N LYS A 99 22.28 2.02 20.97
CA LYS A 99 22.25 0.86 21.87
C LYS A 99 21.54 -0.36 21.28
N ALA A 100 20.91 -0.19 20.14
CA ALA A 100 20.11 -1.24 19.52
C ALA A 100 21.00 -2.29 18.83
N THR A 101 20.64 -3.54 18.96
CA THR A 101 21.29 -4.63 18.23
C THR A 101 20.75 -4.66 16.80
N ARG A 102 21.66 -4.61 15.84
CA ARG A 102 21.29 -4.70 14.42
C ARG A 102 20.89 -6.13 14.07
N GLU A 103 19.70 -6.28 13.52
CA GLU A 103 19.20 -7.52 12.93
C GLU A 103 19.01 -7.32 11.42
N ALA A 104 19.89 -7.90 10.62
CA ALA A 104 19.85 -7.77 9.15
C ALA A 104 19.72 -6.29 8.68
N ASN A 105 18.55 -5.90 8.15
CA ASN A 105 18.30 -4.59 7.56
C ASN A 105 17.57 -3.61 8.49
N MET A 106 17.21 -4.03 9.70
CA MET A 106 16.55 -3.19 10.69
C MET A 106 16.98 -3.51 12.12
N ALA A 107 16.69 -2.60 13.04
CA ALA A 107 16.75 -2.84 14.47
C ALA A 107 15.47 -2.32 15.14
N GLU A 108 14.90 -3.11 16.05
CA GLU A 108 13.90 -2.61 16.98
C GLU A 108 14.61 -1.72 18.00
N LEU A 109 14.18 -0.48 18.11
CA LEU A 109 14.78 0.50 19.03
C LEU A 109 14.11 0.45 20.39
N GLU A 110 12.80 0.31 20.37
CA GLU A 110 11.96 0.33 21.55
C GLU A 110 10.64 -0.38 21.27
N ARG A 111 10.18 -1.16 22.26
CA ARG A 111 8.79 -1.63 22.34
C ARG A 111 8.19 -1.13 23.62
N ARG A 112 7.08 -0.44 23.53
CA ARG A 112 6.45 0.21 24.67
C ARG A 112 4.92 0.06 24.64
N GLU A 113 4.37 -0.18 25.82
CA GLU A 113 2.93 -0.25 26.04
C GLU A 113 2.44 1.07 26.66
N PHE A 114 1.34 1.59 26.13
CA PHE A 114 0.67 2.78 26.64
C PHE A 114 -0.77 2.42 27.02
N ARG A 115 -1.32 3.13 27.98
CA ARG A 115 -2.70 2.92 28.43
C ARG A 115 -3.71 3.45 27.41
N THR A 116 -3.40 4.57 26.78
CA THR A 116 -4.28 5.26 25.85
C THR A 116 -3.57 5.61 24.55
N PHE A 117 -4.36 5.79 23.50
CA PHE A 117 -3.86 6.27 22.22
C PHE A 117 -3.31 7.71 22.31
N ASP A 118 -3.95 8.54 23.14
CA ASP A 118 -3.50 9.93 23.38
C ASP A 118 -2.11 9.98 24.01
N GLU A 119 -1.79 9.06 24.93
CA GLU A 119 -0.43 8.95 25.49
C GLU A 119 0.62 8.64 24.42
N VAL A 120 0.27 7.77 23.45
CA VAL A 120 1.17 7.48 22.32
C VAL A 120 1.33 8.68 21.41
N GLN A 121 0.24 9.37 21.09
CA GLN A 121 0.28 10.59 20.28
C GLN A 121 1.15 11.66 20.94
N ALA A 122 0.98 11.88 22.24
CA ALA A 122 1.81 12.81 23.00
C ALA A 122 3.29 12.38 23.00
N TYR A 123 3.57 11.08 23.14
CA TYR A 123 4.93 10.55 23.12
C TYR A 123 5.61 10.69 21.75
N LEU A 124 4.89 10.48 20.66
CA LEU A 124 5.38 10.64 19.29
C LEU A 124 5.22 12.07 18.76
N GLN A 125 4.57 12.96 19.52
CA GLN A 125 4.21 14.33 19.09
C GLN A 125 3.49 14.31 17.72
N THR A 126 2.50 13.40 17.58
CA THR A 126 1.73 13.20 16.37
C THR A 126 0.26 13.59 16.57
N ASN A 127 -0.45 13.77 15.48
CA ASN A 127 -1.90 13.99 15.49
C ASN A 127 -2.57 13.03 14.50
N LEU A 128 -2.55 11.73 14.83
CA LEU A 128 -3.08 10.67 13.99
C LEU A 128 -4.59 10.51 14.19
N SER A 129 -5.30 10.29 13.10
CA SER A 129 -6.74 10.01 13.15
C SER A 129 -6.99 8.54 13.47
N VAL A 130 -8.01 8.28 14.29
CA VAL A 130 -8.56 6.93 14.50
C VAL A 130 -10.00 6.82 14.03
N GLY A 131 -10.49 7.83 13.33
CA GLY A 131 -11.88 7.91 12.86
C GLY A 131 -12.89 7.78 14.01
N CYS A 132 -13.95 6.99 13.81
CA CYS A 132 -14.94 6.67 14.84
C CYS A 132 -14.49 5.55 15.80
N LEU A 133 -13.31 4.98 15.59
CA LEU A 133 -12.81 3.89 16.41
C LEU A 133 -12.44 4.40 17.81
N ARG A 134 -12.80 3.63 18.81
CA ARG A 134 -12.39 3.86 20.19
C ARG A 134 -11.47 2.75 20.64
N GLN A 135 -10.46 3.10 21.38
CA GLN A 135 -9.61 2.10 22.04
C GLN A 135 -10.44 1.17 22.91
N ASN A 136 -10.11 -0.11 22.86
CA ASN A 136 -10.63 -1.05 23.84
C ASN A 136 -9.96 -0.78 25.19
N GLU A 137 -10.72 -0.31 26.17
CA GLU A 137 -10.23 0.09 27.50
C GLU A 137 -9.49 -1.02 28.27
N SER A 138 -9.77 -2.30 27.93
CA SER A 138 -9.09 -3.44 28.53
C SER A 138 -7.76 -3.79 27.86
N LYS A 139 -7.33 -3.03 26.84
CA LYS A 139 -6.14 -3.30 26.05
C LYS A 139 -5.25 -2.05 25.96
N SER A 140 -3.94 -2.28 26.09
CA SER A 140 -2.93 -1.27 25.83
C SER A 140 -2.77 -0.98 24.34
N VAL A 141 -2.15 0.16 24.05
CA VAL A 141 -1.63 0.49 22.73
C VAL A 141 -0.14 0.14 22.73
N THR A 142 0.28 -0.67 21.78
CA THR A 142 1.68 -1.03 21.63
C THR A 142 2.32 -0.12 20.59
N LEU A 143 3.44 0.50 20.95
CA LEU A 143 4.34 1.21 20.06
C LEU A 143 5.60 0.37 19.87
N CYS A 144 6.00 0.14 18.61
CA CYS A 144 7.31 -0.37 18.24
C CYS A 144 8.01 0.67 17.38
N SER A 145 9.21 1.12 17.77
CA SER A 145 10.03 1.99 16.95
C SER A 145 11.22 1.24 16.36
N TYR A 146 11.63 1.63 15.14
CA TYR A 146 12.61 0.92 14.34
C TYR A 146 13.62 1.87 13.70
N ARG A 147 14.84 1.36 13.46
CA ARG A 147 15.79 1.91 12.50
C ARG A 147 15.91 0.96 11.31
N TYR A 148 15.81 1.53 10.11
CA TYR A 148 15.99 0.83 8.85
C TYR A 148 17.35 1.21 8.26
N TYR A 149 18.22 0.21 8.04
CA TYR A 149 19.58 0.45 7.61
C TYR A 149 19.76 0.58 6.09
N LEU A 150 18.73 0.18 5.31
CA LEU A 150 18.80 0.26 3.85
C LEU A 150 18.75 1.71 3.34
N ASP A 151 17.98 2.54 4.00
CA ASP A 151 17.76 3.94 3.64
C ASP A 151 18.08 4.92 4.78
N ASP A 152 18.70 4.41 5.84
CA ASP A 152 19.07 5.15 7.06
C ASP A 152 17.89 5.90 7.70
N SER A 153 16.71 5.31 7.66
CA SER A 153 15.48 5.90 8.15
C SER A 153 15.05 5.34 9.52
N PHE A 154 14.10 6.05 10.14
CA PHE A 154 13.42 5.63 11.35
C PHE A 154 11.94 5.42 11.08
N GLY A 155 11.31 4.56 11.87
CA GLY A 155 9.88 4.32 11.83
C GLY A 155 9.27 4.06 13.19
N ALA A 156 7.96 4.21 13.25
CA ALA A 156 7.15 3.87 14.41
C ALA A 156 5.89 3.15 13.95
N MET A 157 5.62 2.00 14.54
CA MET A 157 4.43 1.21 14.26
C MET A 157 3.58 1.13 15.51
N LEU A 158 2.31 1.52 15.37
CA LEU A 158 1.33 1.51 16.46
C LEU A 158 0.34 0.39 16.23
N PHE A 159 0.04 -0.36 17.28
CA PHE A 159 -0.97 -1.41 17.27
C PHE A 159 -2.05 -1.09 18.30
N LEU A 160 -3.27 -0.97 17.82
CA LEU A 160 -4.42 -0.61 18.63
C LEU A 160 -5.56 -1.61 18.41
N ARG A 161 -6.05 -2.24 19.48
CA ARG A 161 -7.29 -3.00 19.45
C ARG A 161 -8.47 -2.07 19.73
N CYS A 162 -9.43 -2.06 18.82
CA CYS A 162 -10.54 -1.12 18.86
C CYS A 162 -11.84 -1.77 19.32
N LYS A 163 -12.69 -0.96 19.96
CA LYS A 163 -14.11 -1.27 20.12
C LYS A 163 -14.81 -1.04 18.80
N VAL A 164 -15.57 -2.03 18.36
CA VAL A 164 -16.37 -1.90 17.13
C VAL A 164 -17.60 -1.05 17.42
N PRO A 165 -17.95 -0.05 16.56
CA PRO A 165 -19.13 0.76 16.73
C PRO A 165 -20.41 -0.08 16.66
N SER A 166 -21.27 0.01 17.68
CA SER A 166 -22.56 -0.70 17.71
C SER A 166 -23.69 0.20 17.15
N PRO A 167 -24.71 -0.34 16.44
CA PRO A 167 -24.86 -1.75 16.04
C PRO A 167 -23.95 -2.12 14.87
N THR A 168 -23.47 -3.37 14.82
CA THR A 168 -22.57 -3.83 13.75
C THR A 168 -22.56 -5.37 13.67
N LYS A 169 -22.25 -5.88 12.47
CA LYS A 169 -21.92 -7.29 12.22
C LYS A 169 -20.45 -7.60 12.52
N LEU A 170 -19.61 -6.58 12.68
CA LEU A 170 -18.20 -6.77 12.97
C LEU A 170 -18.02 -7.31 14.40
N THR A 171 -17.22 -8.34 14.56
CA THR A 171 -16.91 -8.96 15.87
C THR A 171 -15.60 -8.43 16.46
N TYR A 172 -14.74 -7.89 15.59
CA TYR A 172 -13.40 -7.50 15.96
C TYR A 172 -12.90 -6.38 15.00
N CYS A 173 -12.12 -5.46 15.57
CA CYS A 173 -11.39 -4.48 14.79
C CYS A 173 -10.03 -4.20 15.45
N SER A 174 -8.98 -4.16 14.66
CA SER A 174 -7.69 -3.61 15.07
C SER A 174 -7.16 -2.63 14.05
N LEU A 175 -6.41 -1.67 14.54
CA LEU A 175 -5.76 -0.64 13.75
C LEU A 175 -4.25 -0.75 13.93
N THR A 176 -3.54 -0.78 12.83
CA THR A 176 -2.09 -0.59 12.78
C THR A 176 -1.80 0.71 12.03
N VAL A 177 -0.91 1.56 12.56
CA VAL A 177 -0.44 2.76 11.88
C VAL A 177 1.06 2.69 11.76
N ASP A 178 1.59 2.78 10.55
CA ASP A 178 3.03 2.79 10.25
C ASP A 178 3.47 4.18 9.79
N LEU A 179 4.48 4.73 10.47
CA LEU A 179 5.09 6.03 10.22
C LEU A 179 6.54 5.80 9.81
N ARG A 180 6.99 6.43 8.73
CA ARG A 180 8.37 6.33 8.23
C ARG A 180 8.99 7.68 7.99
N SER A 181 10.23 7.90 8.44
CA SER A 181 10.99 9.13 8.17
C SER A 181 11.59 9.18 6.76
N SER A 182 11.32 8.20 5.92
CA SER A 182 11.60 8.16 4.48
C SER A 182 10.37 7.74 3.72
N THR A 183 10.31 8.02 2.43
CA THR A 183 9.31 7.42 1.55
C THR A 183 9.54 5.91 1.51
N ALA A 184 8.52 5.13 1.79
CA ALA A 184 8.59 3.68 1.82
C ALA A 184 7.60 3.06 0.84
N GLN A 185 8.00 1.94 0.26
CA GLN A 185 7.13 1.10 -0.54
C GLN A 185 6.82 -0.16 0.27
N PHE A 186 5.56 -0.40 0.54
CA PHE A 186 5.10 -1.60 1.22
C PHE A 186 4.55 -2.57 0.19
N ALA A 187 5.16 -3.75 0.10
CA ALA A 187 4.57 -4.87 -0.61
C ALA A 187 3.57 -5.54 0.34
N LEU A 188 2.30 -5.55 -0.05
CA LEU A 188 1.26 -6.28 0.65
C LEU A 188 1.19 -7.67 0.02
N LEU A 189 1.89 -8.61 0.64
CA LEU A 189 1.84 -10.01 0.25
C LEU A 189 0.66 -10.66 0.94
N HIS A 190 -0.42 -10.92 0.21
CA HIS A 190 -1.40 -11.88 0.65
C HIS A 190 -0.91 -13.28 0.30
N SER A 191 -0.31 -13.94 1.30
CA SER A 191 0.02 -15.36 1.17
C SER A 191 -1.29 -16.14 1.07
N THR A 192 -1.49 -16.79 -0.06
CA THR A 192 -2.63 -17.67 -0.31
C THR A 192 -2.52 -18.99 0.45
N GLU A 193 -1.37 -19.30 1.05
CA GLU A 193 -1.10 -20.62 1.67
C GLU A 193 -2.04 -20.98 2.85
N GLY A 194 -2.73 -20.00 3.44
CA GLY A 194 -3.73 -20.25 4.50
C GLY A 194 -5.18 -20.03 4.07
N ASN A 195 -5.43 -19.50 2.88
CA ASN A 195 -6.74 -19.03 2.43
C ASN A 195 -7.34 -19.88 1.30
N LEU A 196 -6.70 -21.00 0.96
CA LEU A 196 -7.19 -21.89 -0.08
C LEU A 196 -8.37 -22.71 0.45
N ASP A 197 -9.45 -22.78 -0.33
CA ASP A 197 -10.53 -23.73 -0.05
C ASP A 197 -10.08 -25.19 -0.34
N ALA A 198 -10.98 -26.15 -0.10
CA ALA A 198 -10.71 -27.57 -0.36
C ALA A 198 -10.35 -27.88 -1.84
N SER A 199 -10.64 -26.95 -2.76
CA SER A 199 -10.25 -27.02 -4.19
C SER A 199 -8.91 -26.36 -4.49
N GLY A 200 -8.25 -25.75 -3.49
CA GLY A 200 -7.01 -24.98 -3.64
C GLY A 200 -7.22 -23.60 -4.24
N THR A 201 -8.43 -23.02 -4.12
CA THR A 201 -8.76 -21.69 -4.65
C THR A 201 -8.79 -20.66 -3.53
N ASP A 202 -8.03 -19.58 -3.68
CA ASP A 202 -8.13 -18.42 -2.80
C ASP A 202 -9.41 -17.63 -3.13
N ARG A 203 -10.22 -17.39 -2.11
CA ARG A 203 -11.48 -16.63 -2.22
C ARG A 203 -11.36 -15.22 -1.67
N THR A 204 -10.18 -14.68 -1.61
CA THR A 204 -9.98 -13.27 -1.23
C THR A 204 -10.41 -12.35 -2.37
N GLU A 205 -11.38 -11.48 -2.09
CA GLU A 205 -11.86 -10.45 -3.01
C GLU A 205 -11.05 -9.18 -2.79
N PHE A 206 -10.43 -8.66 -3.85
CA PHE A 206 -9.66 -7.43 -3.81
C PHE A 206 -10.38 -6.33 -4.58
N PHE A 207 -10.68 -5.22 -3.90
CA PHE A 207 -11.33 -4.08 -4.52
C PHE A 207 -10.95 -2.77 -3.85
N GLN A 208 -11.24 -1.66 -4.52
CA GLN A 208 -11.04 -0.32 -3.97
C GLN A 208 -12.37 0.30 -3.55
N TYR A 209 -12.32 1.00 -2.44
CA TYR A 209 -13.40 1.85 -1.97
C TYR A 209 -12.91 3.29 -1.83
N THR A 210 -13.67 4.25 -2.35
CA THR A 210 -13.41 5.68 -2.12
C THR A 210 -14.43 6.22 -1.15
N THR A 211 -13.95 6.74 -0.02
CA THR A 211 -14.82 7.35 0.99
C THR A 211 -15.43 8.66 0.48
N PRO A 212 -16.49 9.17 1.08
CA PRO A 212 -17.05 10.49 0.74
C PRO A 212 -16.08 11.65 0.92
N SER A 213 -15.06 11.50 1.79
CA SER A 213 -13.97 12.46 1.95
C SER A 213 -12.89 12.40 0.86
N GLY A 214 -13.02 11.46 -0.10
CA GLY A 214 -12.05 11.26 -1.18
C GLY A 214 -10.88 10.34 -0.82
N LEU A 215 -10.88 9.71 0.36
CA LEU A 215 -9.85 8.76 0.76
C LEU A 215 -10.04 7.45 -0.02
N THR A 216 -9.01 7.02 -0.74
CA THR A 216 -9.02 5.72 -1.43
C THR A 216 -8.47 4.64 -0.50
N VAL A 217 -9.21 3.56 -0.36
CA VAL A 217 -8.91 2.42 0.51
C VAL A 217 -8.83 1.15 -0.33
N ASP A 218 -7.75 0.39 -0.20
CA ASP A 218 -7.61 -0.94 -0.77
C ASP A 218 -8.14 -1.97 0.23
N LEU A 219 -9.04 -2.83 -0.22
CA LEU A 219 -9.71 -3.82 0.60
C LEU A 219 -9.36 -5.23 0.12
N ALA A 220 -9.05 -6.10 1.07
CA ALA A 220 -8.90 -7.54 0.87
C ALA A 220 -9.92 -8.24 1.77
N PHE A 221 -11.02 -8.70 1.17
CA PHE A 221 -12.13 -9.34 1.86
C PHE A 221 -12.07 -10.85 1.66
N ASN A 222 -12.09 -11.61 2.74
CA ASN A 222 -12.11 -13.07 2.69
C ASN A 222 -13.26 -13.62 3.55
N ALA A 223 -14.29 -14.13 2.87
CA ALA A 223 -15.48 -14.70 3.53
C ALA A 223 -15.15 -16.00 4.27
N GLN A 224 -14.19 -16.78 3.81
CA GLN A 224 -13.84 -18.08 4.38
C GLN A 224 -13.09 -17.91 5.70
N THR A 225 -12.11 -17.00 5.76
CA THR A 225 -11.37 -16.67 6.98
C THR A 225 -12.07 -15.62 7.83
N GLN A 226 -13.23 -15.13 7.38
CA GLN A 226 -14.10 -14.18 8.09
C GLN A 226 -13.37 -12.90 8.50
N ASN A 227 -12.56 -12.38 7.59
CA ASN A 227 -11.81 -11.16 7.81
C ASN A 227 -11.80 -10.24 6.58
N CYS A 228 -11.53 -8.97 6.84
CA CYS A 228 -11.24 -7.98 5.81
C CYS A 228 -10.09 -7.11 6.29
N GLU A 229 -9.14 -6.90 5.42
CA GLU A 229 -8.05 -5.95 5.64
C GLU A 229 -8.28 -4.71 4.76
N ALA A 230 -8.10 -3.54 5.35
CA ALA A 230 -8.25 -2.27 4.67
C ALA A 230 -6.98 -1.45 4.81
N TYR A 231 -6.40 -1.04 3.69
CA TYR A 231 -5.14 -0.32 3.62
C TYR A 231 -5.34 1.04 2.97
N PHE A 232 -4.83 2.09 3.59
CA PHE A 232 -4.85 3.43 3.04
C PHE A 232 -3.72 4.29 3.60
N VAL A 233 -3.42 5.38 2.90
CA VAL A 233 -2.48 6.40 3.36
C VAL A 233 -3.25 7.66 3.71
N LYS A 234 -3.01 8.19 4.90
CA LYS A 234 -3.54 9.45 5.35
C LYS A 234 -2.47 10.18 6.16
N ASP A 235 -2.31 11.48 5.94
CA ASP A 235 -1.36 12.33 6.67
C ASP A 235 0.09 11.76 6.68
N ASN A 236 0.52 11.20 5.54
CA ASN A 236 1.82 10.52 5.36
C ASN A 236 2.05 9.31 6.27
N ALA A 237 0.99 8.74 6.82
CA ALA A 237 1.02 7.50 7.57
C ALA A 237 0.27 6.40 6.82
N MET A 238 0.76 5.16 6.88
CA MET A 238 0.03 4.01 6.39
C MET A 238 -0.87 3.47 7.50
N TYR A 239 -2.14 3.29 7.17
CA TYR A 239 -3.13 2.68 8.02
C TYR A 239 -3.48 1.29 7.50
N CYS A 240 -3.52 0.33 8.41
CA CYS A 240 -4.07 -0.99 8.16
C CYS A 240 -5.14 -1.27 9.21
N LEU A 241 -6.38 -1.48 8.75
CA LEU A 241 -7.49 -1.93 9.58
C LEU A 241 -7.75 -3.39 9.31
N TYR A 242 -7.84 -4.17 10.36
CA TYR A 242 -8.23 -5.56 10.29
C TYR A 242 -9.61 -5.73 10.94
N PHE A 243 -10.57 -6.19 10.17
CA PHE A 243 -11.93 -6.46 10.60
C PHE A 243 -12.20 -7.95 10.66
N GLY A 244 -12.75 -8.43 11.77
CA GLY A 244 -13.33 -9.77 11.88
C GLY A 244 -14.85 -9.68 11.85
N PHE A 245 -15.51 -10.70 11.31
CA PHE A 245 -16.97 -10.81 11.26
C PHE A 245 -17.41 -12.28 11.39
N PRO A 246 -18.68 -12.56 11.75
CA PRO A 246 -19.16 -13.93 11.88
C PRO A 246 -19.35 -14.56 10.49
N PRO A 247 -19.34 -15.89 10.39
CA PRO A 247 -19.67 -16.57 9.14
C PRO A 247 -21.13 -16.29 8.71
N VAL A 248 -21.38 -16.48 7.43
CA VAL A 248 -22.77 -16.49 6.94
C VAL A 248 -23.53 -17.63 7.64
N GLN A 249 -24.72 -17.31 8.13
CA GLN A 249 -25.59 -18.30 8.77
C GLN A 249 -26.46 -18.96 7.69
N GLU A 250 -26.11 -20.18 7.31
CA GLU A 250 -26.86 -20.94 6.31
C GLU A 250 -28.33 -21.06 6.71
N GLY A 251 -29.22 -20.81 5.74
CA GLY A 251 -30.67 -20.87 5.91
C GLY A 251 -31.33 -19.66 6.56
N LEU A 252 -30.57 -18.71 7.11
CA LEU A 252 -31.12 -17.48 7.70
C LEU A 252 -31.02 -16.27 6.74
N GLN A 253 -29.99 -16.25 5.90
CA GLN A 253 -29.69 -15.10 5.03
C GLN A 253 -28.93 -15.58 3.80
N SER A 254 -29.11 -14.90 2.64
CA SER A 254 -28.28 -15.15 1.48
C SER A 254 -26.88 -14.61 1.66
N TYR A 255 -25.90 -15.20 0.95
CA TYR A 255 -24.51 -14.69 0.94
C TYR A 255 -24.45 -13.20 0.57
N ASP A 256 -25.14 -12.79 -0.48
CA ASP A 256 -25.10 -11.40 -0.96
C ASP A 256 -25.63 -10.40 0.07
N ALA A 257 -26.72 -10.76 0.77
CA ALA A 257 -27.27 -9.91 1.84
C ALA A 257 -26.29 -9.80 3.02
N TRP A 258 -25.73 -10.93 3.47
CA TRP A 258 -24.72 -10.95 4.53
C TRP A 258 -23.46 -10.15 4.14
N HIS A 259 -22.93 -10.38 2.95
CA HIS A 259 -21.76 -9.68 2.42
C HIS A 259 -21.99 -8.16 2.35
N GLY A 260 -23.15 -7.74 1.83
CA GLY A 260 -23.55 -6.33 1.76
C GLY A 260 -23.64 -5.67 3.15
N GLU A 261 -24.19 -6.38 4.16
CA GLU A 261 -24.26 -5.87 5.54
C GLU A 261 -22.88 -5.71 6.17
N VAL A 262 -21.98 -6.69 6.00
CA VAL A 262 -20.62 -6.63 6.52
C VAL A 262 -19.83 -5.49 5.86
N LEU A 263 -19.92 -5.35 4.54
CA LEU A 263 -19.26 -4.26 3.82
C LEU A 263 -19.81 -2.89 4.24
N SER A 264 -21.11 -2.77 4.45
CA SER A 264 -21.73 -1.52 4.94
C SER A 264 -21.16 -1.10 6.28
N ASP A 265 -20.94 -2.05 7.20
CA ASP A 265 -20.33 -1.78 8.49
C ASP A 265 -18.85 -1.37 8.38
N ILE A 266 -18.10 -2.03 7.48
CA ILE A 266 -16.71 -1.66 7.18
C ILE A 266 -16.65 -0.25 6.59
N TYR A 267 -17.49 0.07 5.60
CA TYR A 267 -17.56 1.40 4.99
C TYR A 267 -17.92 2.49 5.99
N ARG A 268 -18.83 2.21 6.93
CA ARG A 268 -19.15 3.16 8.01
C ARG A 268 -17.92 3.53 8.86
N VAL A 269 -17.07 2.54 9.16
CA VAL A 269 -15.81 2.83 9.86
C VAL A 269 -14.86 3.62 8.98
N LEU A 270 -14.65 3.20 7.73
CA LEU A 270 -13.75 3.88 6.79
C LEU A 270 -14.16 5.32 6.48
N ASN A 271 -15.47 5.59 6.39
CA ASN A 271 -16.02 6.93 6.14
C ASN A 271 -15.77 7.92 7.31
N SER A 272 -15.32 7.44 8.45
CA SER A 272 -14.99 8.28 9.59
C SER A 272 -13.55 8.81 9.57
N PHE A 273 -12.72 8.31 8.69
CA PHE A 273 -11.36 8.78 8.47
C PHE A 273 -11.32 9.91 7.44
#